data_66b5aa695ba52baadfca506133617753
#
_entry.id   66b5aa695ba52baadfca506133617753
#
_cell.length_a   1.000
_cell.length_b   1.000
_cell.length_c   1.000
_cell.angle_alpha   90.00
_cell.angle_beta   90.00
_cell.angle_gamma   90.00
#
_symmetry.space_group_name_H-M   'P 1'
#
loop_
_entity.id
_entity.type
_entity.pdbx_description
1 polymer ?
#
loop_
_entity_poly.entity_id
_entity_poly.type
_entity_poly.pdbx_seq_one_letter_code
_entity_poly.pdbx_strand_id
1 'polypeptide(L)'
;MAASLGTALAAGPARAQAAAFKNGVDYLTLGKPALTEAPAGKIEVVEFFWYGCPHCHNFEPQLEAWSKSMPKDVLLRRVPVAFRPDFEPAQRLYFVLEALGKIDELNRKVFDAIHVSKQTLATTEQVTAWAEKQGLDRTKFTELYNSFAVSTKVRKATQLQDSYQVDGVPALGVAGRYFTSGSLAKSMERALQVTDYLVAQAKRPA
;
A
#
# COMPACT_ATOMS: atom_id res chain seq x y z
N MET A 1 18.40 66.07 -22.94
CA MET A 1 18.60 64.62 -23.03
C MET A 1 18.28 64.01 -21.65
N ALA A 2 17.11 63.40 -21.50
CA ALA A 2 16.69 62.79 -20.25
C ALA A 2 16.71 61.27 -20.46
N ALA A 3 17.59 60.55 -19.72
CA ALA A 3 17.72 59.11 -19.76
C ALA A 3 16.79 58.49 -18.68
N SER A 4 15.75 57.76 -19.09
CA SER A 4 14.88 57.00 -18.23
C SER A 4 15.52 55.63 -17.91
N LEU A 5 15.91 55.40 -16.66
CA LEU A 5 16.27 54.06 -16.18
C LEU A 5 15.02 53.25 -15.93
N GLY A 6 14.77 52.25 -16.75
CA GLY A 6 13.73 51.24 -16.54
C GLY A 6 14.20 50.21 -15.50
N THR A 7 13.51 50.13 -14.38
CA THR A 7 13.73 49.13 -13.33
C THR A 7 13.00 47.83 -13.72
N ALA A 8 13.74 46.80 -14.14
CA ALA A 8 13.17 45.47 -14.40
C ALA A 8 12.93 44.78 -13.04
N LEU A 9 11.67 44.57 -12.66
CA LEU A 9 11.30 43.66 -11.57
C LEU A 9 11.53 42.24 -12.02
N ALA A 10 12.52 41.59 -11.47
CA ALA A 10 12.70 40.13 -11.60
C ALA A 10 11.66 39.42 -10.76
N ALA A 11 10.64 38.85 -11.41
CA ALA A 11 9.71 37.90 -10.78
C ALA A 11 10.46 36.60 -10.50
N GLY A 12 10.88 36.40 -9.25
CA GLY A 12 11.42 35.14 -8.81
C GLY A 12 10.36 34.02 -8.92
N PRO A 13 10.77 32.74 -9.15
CA PRO A 13 9.84 31.63 -9.25
C PRO A 13 9.06 31.50 -7.95
N ALA A 14 7.75 31.65 -8.00
CA ALA A 14 6.84 31.37 -6.91
C ALA A 14 7.01 29.88 -6.55
N ARG A 15 7.73 29.59 -5.46
CA ARG A 15 7.70 28.28 -4.83
C ARG A 15 6.25 28.08 -4.40
N ALA A 16 5.54 27.21 -5.12
CA ALA A 16 4.26 26.70 -4.67
C ALA A 16 4.49 26.13 -3.26
N GLN A 17 3.93 26.83 -2.26
CA GLN A 17 3.99 26.40 -0.88
C GLN A 17 3.21 25.08 -0.82
N ALA A 18 3.94 23.95 -0.72
CA ALA A 18 3.31 22.65 -0.54
C ALA A 18 2.35 22.77 0.65
N ALA A 19 1.07 22.53 0.41
CA ALA A 19 0.05 22.59 1.44
C ALA A 19 0.51 21.70 2.60
N ALA A 20 0.73 22.30 3.77
CA ALA A 20 1.21 21.57 4.93
C ALA A 20 0.09 20.63 5.39
N PHE A 21 0.26 19.32 5.19
CA PHE A 21 -0.66 18.32 5.70
C PHE A 21 -0.62 18.29 7.24
N LYS A 22 -1.77 18.07 7.87
CA LYS A 22 -1.93 18.20 9.32
C LYS A 22 -2.12 16.83 9.98
N ASN A 23 -1.33 16.58 11.04
CA ASN A 23 -1.53 15.44 11.92
C ASN A 23 -2.91 15.53 12.60
N GLY A 24 -3.59 14.42 12.72
CA GLY A 24 -4.97 14.35 13.23
C GLY A 24 -6.06 14.72 12.22
N VAL A 25 -5.68 15.16 11.01
CA VAL A 25 -6.62 15.53 9.93
C VAL A 25 -6.33 14.77 8.66
N ASP A 26 -5.13 14.92 8.09
CA ASP A 26 -4.74 14.30 6.82
C ASP A 26 -4.00 12.96 7.06
N TYR A 27 -3.38 12.82 8.23
CA TYR A 27 -2.66 11.62 8.68
C TYR A 27 -2.65 11.53 10.19
N LEU A 28 -2.26 10.36 10.71
CA LEU A 28 -2.03 10.13 12.13
C LEU A 28 -0.55 9.76 12.36
N THR A 29 0.02 10.24 13.47
CA THR A 29 1.27 9.74 14.00
C THR A 29 0.98 8.62 14.97
N LEU A 30 1.59 7.45 14.79
CA LEU A 30 1.39 6.31 15.68
C LEU A 30 1.94 6.59 17.08
N GLY A 31 1.22 6.19 18.10
CA GLY A 31 1.66 6.32 19.49
C GLY A 31 2.89 5.46 19.84
N LYS A 32 3.05 4.34 19.13
CA LYS A 32 4.23 3.47 19.14
C LYS A 32 4.65 3.18 17.70
N PRO A 33 5.96 3.25 17.38
CA PRO A 33 6.43 2.84 16.06
C PRO A 33 6.11 1.37 15.78
N ALA A 34 5.58 1.10 14.59
CA ALA A 34 5.41 -0.24 14.07
C ALA A 34 6.75 -0.77 13.51
N LEU A 35 6.91 -2.09 13.49
CA LEU A 35 8.09 -2.72 12.89
C LEU A 35 8.08 -2.52 11.36
N THR A 36 9.25 -2.18 10.81
CA THR A 36 9.48 -2.13 9.36
C THR A 36 10.38 -3.27 8.93
N GLU A 37 10.21 -3.74 7.70
CA GLU A 37 11.07 -4.76 7.07
C GLU A 37 12.04 -4.14 6.06
N ALA A 38 12.03 -2.81 5.91
CA ALA A 38 12.95 -2.11 5.02
C ALA A 38 14.40 -2.21 5.55
N PRO A 39 15.38 -2.43 4.67
CA PRO A 39 16.79 -2.35 5.04
C PRO A 39 17.16 -0.98 5.58
N ALA A 40 18.25 -0.90 6.36
CA ALA A 40 18.77 0.35 6.87
C ALA A 40 18.96 1.38 5.75
N GLY A 41 18.55 2.62 5.98
CA GLY A 41 18.64 3.71 5.00
C GLY A 41 17.51 3.71 3.96
N LYS A 42 16.56 2.79 4.04
CA LYS A 42 15.34 2.78 3.22
C LYS A 42 14.12 3.16 4.03
N ILE A 43 13.15 3.77 3.37
CA ILE A 43 11.86 4.11 3.96
C ILE A 43 10.83 3.13 3.43
N GLU A 44 10.14 2.43 4.34
CA GLU A 44 9.03 1.57 4.00
C GLU A 44 7.75 2.37 3.89
N VAL A 45 7.03 2.21 2.79
CA VAL A 45 5.62 2.54 2.65
C VAL A 45 4.85 1.24 2.60
N VAL A 46 3.87 1.09 3.47
CA VAL A 46 2.99 -0.09 3.51
C VAL A 46 1.64 0.27 2.93
N GLU A 47 1.18 -0.52 1.96
CA GLU A 47 -0.23 -0.53 1.58
C GLU A 47 -0.95 -1.62 2.35
N PHE A 48 -2.01 -1.26 3.08
CA PHE A 48 -2.97 -2.21 3.64
C PHE A 48 -4.15 -2.33 2.68
N PHE A 49 -4.46 -3.55 2.27
CA PHE A 49 -5.50 -3.81 1.28
C PHE A 49 -6.23 -5.12 1.56
N TRP A 50 -7.38 -5.31 0.93
CA TRP A 50 -8.09 -6.58 0.86
C TRP A 50 -8.59 -6.82 -0.56
N TYR A 51 -8.38 -8.00 -1.11
CA TYR A 51 -8.79 -8.32 -2.47
C TYR A 51 -10.30 -8.15 -2.70
N GLY A 52 -11.15 -8.39 -1.68
CA GLY A 52 -12.59 -8.18 -1.79
C GLY A 52 -13.05 -6.72 -1.68
N CYS A 53 -12.13 -5.78 -1.44
CA CYS A 53 -12.48 -4.37 -1.32
C CYS A 53 -12.53 -3.68 -2.69
N PRO A 54 -13.70 -3.13 -3.12
CA PRO A 54 -13.82 -2.44 -4.40
C PRO A 54 -13.00 -1.14 -4.45
N HIS A 55 -12.80 -0.48 -3.32
CA HIS A 55 -11.96 0.72 -3.25
C HIS A 55 -10.49 0.39 -3.44
N CYS A 56 -10.01 -0.78 -2.96
CA CYS A 56 -8.66 -1.27 -3.22
C CYS A 56 -8.47 -1.58 -4.71
N HIS A 57 -9.43 -2.28 -5.32
CA HIS A 57 -9.41 -2.54 -6.77
C HIS A 57 -9.32 -1.25 -7.59
N ASN A 58 -10.11 -0.23 -7.26
CA ASN A 58 -10.10 1.06 -7.94
C ASN A 58 -8.80 1.85 -7.70
N PHE A 59 -8.13 1.61 -6.57
CA PHE A 59 -6.88 2.29 -6.21
C PHE A 59 -5.64 1.67 -6.89
N GLU A 60 -5.66 0.38 -7.24
CA GLU A 60 -4.54 -0.33 -7.86
C GLU A 60 -3.84 0.43 -9.00
N PRO A 61 -4.53 0.98 -10.03
CA PRO A 61 -3.86 1.68 -11.11
C PRO A 61 -3.11 2.94 -10.64
N GLN A 62 -3.66 3.64 -9.64
CA GLN A 62 -3.05 4.85 -9.10
C GLN A 62 -1.80 4.50 -8.27
N LEU A 63 -1.90 3.46 -7.42
CA LEU A 63 -0.79 2.98 -6.61
C LEU A 63 0.34 2.44 -7.49
N GLU A 64 0.02 1.68 -8.53
CA GLU A 64 1.01 1.17 -9.49
C GLU A 64 1.74 2.31 -10.23
N ALA A 65 1.01 3.32 -10.70
CA ALA A 65 1.60 4.49 -11.34
C ALA A 65 2.50 5.27 -10.37
N TRP A 66 2.03 5.49 -9.15
CA TRP A 66 2.78 6.17 -8.09
C TRP A 66 4.05 5.40 -7.71
N SER A 67 3.97 4.08 -7.56
CA SER A 67 5.11 3.24 -7.17
C SER A 67 6.27 3.30 -8.18
N LYS A 68 5.98 3.47 -9.46
CA LYS A 68 6.99 3.65 -10.52
C LYS A 68 7.74 4.99 -10.43
N SER A 69 7.15 5.98 -9.75
CA SER A 69 7.75 7.32 -9.55
C SER A 69 8.44 7.49 -8.20
N MET A 70 8.38 6.48 -7.33
CA MET A 70 9.00 6.56 -6.01
C MET A 70 10.53 6.76 -6.08
N PRO A 71 11.10 7.52 -5.13
CA PRO A 71 12.54 7.59 -4.96
C PRO A 71 13.15 6.21 -4.70
N LYS A 72 14.40 5.99 -5.15
CA LYS A 72 15.10 4.69 -5.02
C LYS A 72 15.32 4.23 -3.56
N ASP A 73 15.21 5.11 -2.61
CA ASP A 73 15.33 4.86 -1.17
C ASP A 73 13.99 4.61 -0.49
N VAL A 74 12.90 4.55 -1.25
CA VAL A 74 11.55 4.22 -0.78
C VAL A 74 11.14 2.85 -1.30
N LEU A 75 10.57 2.01 -0.45
CA LEU A 75 10.10 0.67 -0.79
C LEU A 75 8.60 0.57 -0.50
N LEU A 76 7.83 0.13 -1.48
CA LEU A 76 6.43 -0.21 -1.29
C LEU A 76 6.32 -1.68 -0.88
N ARG A 77 5.66 -1.93 0.24
CA ARG A 77 5.28 -3.26 0.72
C ARG A 77 3.77 -3.36 0.78
N ARG A 78 3.20 -4.39 0.18
CA ARG A 78 1.77 -4.67 0.24
C ARG A 78 1.47 -5.64 1.36
N VAL A 79 0.46 -5.34 2.15
CA VAL A 79 0.06 -6.14 3.31
C VAL A 79 -1.45 -6.41 3.23
N PRO A 80 -1.83 -7.62 2.84
CA PRO A 80 -3.25 -7.99 2.84
C PRO A 80 -3.76 -8.08 4.28
N VAL A 81 -4.91 -7.46 4.55
CA VAL A 81 -5.56 -7.47 5.87
C VAL A 81 -6.63 -8.56 5.96
N ALA A 82 -6.92 -9.00 7.19
CA ALA A 82 -8.04 -9.86 7.50
C ALA A 82 -8.77 -9.34 8.74
N PHE A 83 -9.82 -8.53 8.54
CA PHE A 83 -10.66 -8.04 9.65
C PHE A 83 -11.60 -9.11 10.21
N ARG A 84 -11.81 -10.19 9.46
CA ARG A 84 -12.67 -11.32 9.80
C ARG A 84 -12.06 -12.61 9.26
N PRO A 85 -12.42 -13.78 9.82
CA PRO A 85 -11.86 -15.07 9.39
C PRO A 85 -12.10 -15.40 7.90
N ASP A 86 -13.22 -14.97 7.33
CA ASP A 86 -13.56 -15.18 5.93
C ASP A 86 -12.69 -14.36 4.94
N PHE A 87 -11.85 -13.43 5.43
CA PHE A 87 -10.87 -12.72 4.61
C PHE A 87 -9.54 -13.47 4.49
N GLU A 88 -9.25 -14.38 5.43
CA GLU A 88 -7.97 -15.10 5.48
C GLU A 88 -7.65 -15.90 4.22
N PRO A 89 -8.58 -16.58 3.52
CA PRO A 89 -8.27 -17.29 2.29
C PRO A 89 -7.64 -16.40 1.22
N ALA A 90 -8.18 -15.21 1.01
CA ALA A 90 -7.63 -14.25 0.06
C ALA A 90 -6.31 -13.62 0.56
N GLN A 91 -6.14 -13.42 1.88
CA GLN A 91 -4.88 -13.00 2.48
C GLN A 91 -3.77 -14.03 2.26
N ARG A 92 -4.05 -15.33 2.46
CA ARG A 92 -3.13 -16.43 2.19
C ARG A 92 -2.78 -16.51 0.71
N LEU A 93 -3.76 -16.33 -0.19
CA LEU A 93 -3.53 -16.30 -1.64
C LEU A 93 -2.43 -15.30 -1.99
N TYR A 94 -2.48 -14.07 -1.46
CA TYR A 94 -1.44 -13.07 -1.70
C TYR A 94 -0.04 -13.61 -1.33
N PHE A 95 0.11 -14.19 -0.13
CA PHE A 95 1.41 -14.67 0.34
C PHE A 95 1.91 -15.91 -0.42
N VAL A 96 1.02 -16.74 -0.96
CA VAL A 96 1.40 -17.81 -1.89
C VAL A 96 1.91 -17.23 -3.20
N LEU A 97 1.19 -16.26 -3.79
CA LEU A 97 1.63 -15.59 -5.02
C LEU A 97 2.98 -14.88 -4.83
N GLU A 98 3.19 -14.26 -3.68
CA GLU A 98 4.46 -13.64 -3.31
C GLU A 98 5.58 -14.68 -3.22
N ALA A 99 5.35 -15.81 -2.55
CA ALA A 99 6.32 -16.89 -2.43
C ALA A 99 6.68 -17.54 -3.78
N LEU A 100 5.74 -17.52 -4.72
CA LEU A 100 5.94 -18.01 -6.10
C LEU A 100 6.55 -16.94 -7.03
N GLY A 101 6.75 -15.70 -6.58
CA GLY A 101 7.18 -14.58 -7.42
C GLY A 101 6.17 -14.20 -8.50
N LYS A 102 4.87 -14.36 -8.21
CA LYS A 102 3.77 -14.16 -9.15
C LYS A 102 2.90 -12.93 -8.88
N ILE A 103 3.32 -12.06 -7.96
CA ILE A 103 2.56 -10.84 -7.63
C ILE A 103 2.40 -9.94 -8.86
N ASP A 104 3.48 -9.63 -9.55
CA ASP A 104 3.44 -8.71 -10.72
C ASP A 104 2.52 -9.24 -11.83
N GLU A 105 2.44 -10.57 -11.99
CA GLU A 105 1.62 -11.20 -13.02
C GLU A 105 0.15 -11.36 -12.60
N LEU A 106 -0.11 -11.69 -11.33
CA LEU A 106 -1.40 -12.22 -10.91
C LEU A 106 -2.16 -11.30 -9.94
N ASN A 107 -1.52 -10.34 -9.27
CA ASN A 107 -2.19 -9.49 -8.29
C ASN A 107 -3.44 -8.82 -8.87
N ARG A 108 -3.31 -8.19 -10.04
CA ARG A 108 -4.43 -7.54 -10.71
C ARG A 108 -5.51 -8.54 -11.16
N LYS A 109 -5.11 -9.73 -11.61
CA LYS A 109 -6.05 -10.77 -12.02
C LYS A 109 -6.90 -11.29 -10.86
N VAL A 110 -6.37 -11.29 -9.61
CA VAL A 110 -7.17 -11.61 -8.41
C VAL A 110 -8.26 -10.56 -8.21
N PHE A 111 -7.91 -9.28 -8.26
CA PHE A 111 -8.91 -8.20 -8.16
C PHE A 111 -9.96 -8.30 -9.28
N ASP A 112 -9.54 -8.50 -10.52
CA ASP A 112 -10.45 -8.59 -11.67
C ASP A 112 -11.36 -9.85 -11.57
N ALA A 113 -10.85 -10.96 -11.05
CA ALA A 113 -11.66 -12.15 -10.80
C ALA A 113 -12.82 -11.84 -9.83
N ILE A 114 -12.56 -11.10 -8.77
CA ILE A 114 -13.57 -10.77 -7.76
C ILE A 114 -14.49 -9.64 -8.25
N HIS A 115 -13.92 -8.53 -8.74
CA HIS A 115 -14.70 -7.32 -8.97
C HIS A 115 -15.32 -7.25 -10.37
N VAL A 116 -14.66 -7.81 -11.38
CA VAL A 116 -15.13 -7.84 -12.77
C VAL A 116 -15.88 -9.13 -13.06
N SER A 117 -15.23 -10.29 -12.81
CA SER A 117 -15.80 -11.61 -13.10
C SER A 117 -16.70 -12.14 -12.01
N LYS A 118 -16.91 -11.41 -10.90
CA LYS A 118 -17.79 -11.74 -9.77
C LYS A 118 -17.53 -13.12 -9.14
N GLN A 119 -16.28 -13.57 -9.18
CA GLN A 119 -15.91 -14.83 -8.53
C GLN A 119 -15.76 -14.62 -7.02
N THR A 120 -16.16 -15.62 -6.25
CA THR A 120 -15.94 -15.65 -4.81
C THR A 120 -14.61 -16.37 -4.54
N LEU A 121 -13.70 -15.73 -3.80
CA LEU A 121 -12.42 -16.30 -3.35
C LEU A 121 -12.34 -16.27 -1.82
N ALA A 122 -13.37 -16.79 -1.17
CA ALA A 122 -13.55 -16.76 0.29
C ALA A 122 -13.25 -18.11 0.98
N THR A 123 -12.93 -19.15 0.23
CA THR A 123 -12.54 -20.46 0.76
C THR A 123 -11.25 -20.94 0.15
N THR A 124 -10.54 -21.82 0.87
CA THR A 124 -9.31 -22.48 0.38
C THR A 124 -9.53 -23.14 -0.97
N GLU A 125 -10.68 -23.81 -1.15
CA GLU A 125 -11.00 -24.51 -2.38
C GLU A 125 -11.19 -23.55 -3.56
N GLN A 126 -11.88 -22.44 -3.35
CA GLN A 126 -12.10 -21.40 -4.36
C GLN A 126 -10.79 -20.75 -4.80
N VAL A 127 -9.90 -20.38 -3.86
CA VAL A 127 -8.62 -19.77 -4.21
C VAL A 127 -7.69 -20.77 -4.89
N THR A 128 -7.71 -22.05 -4.49
CA THR A 128 -6.91 -23.13 -5.13
C THR A 128 -7.40 -23.39 -6.56
N ALA A 129 -8.72 -23.49 -6.77
CA ALA A 129 -9.29 -23.67 -8.10
C ALA A 129 -9.03 -22.46 -9.02
N TRP A 130 -9.05 -21.24 -8.47
CA TRP A 130 -8.67 -20.05 -9.22
C TRP A 130 -7.19 -20.09 -9.62
N ALA A 131 -6.30 -20.43 -8.69
CA ALA A 131 -4.87 -20.50 -8.92
C ALA A 131 -4.51 -21.54 -10.02
N GLU A 132 -5.15 -22.68 -9.99
CA GLU A 132 -5.00 -23.74 -11.01
C GLU A 132 -5.41 -23.22 -12.41
N LYS A 133 -6.52 -22.47 -12.51
CA LYS A 133 -6.95 -21.83 -13.75
C LYS A 133 -5.96 -20.76 -14.25
N GLN A 134 -5.12 -20.20 -13.38
CA GLN A 134 -4.03 -19.30 -13.76
C GLN A 134 -2.75 -20.04 -14.16
N GLY A 135 -2.78 -21.37 -14.23
CA GLY A 135 -1.64 -22.22 -14.63
C GLY A 135 -0.67 -22.53 -13.47
N LEU A 136 -1.07 -22.28 -12.22
CA LEU A 136 -0.27 -22.69 -11.07
C LEU A 136 -0.50 -24.16 -10.75
N ASP A 137 0.57 -24.88 -10.41
CA ASP A 137 0.50 -26.27 -9.98
C ASP A 137 -0.31 -26.39 -8.68
N ARG A 138 -1.39 -27.17 -8.71
CA ARG A 138 -2.34 -27.31 -7.60
C ARG A 138 -1.68 -27.87 -6.34
N THR A 139 -0.81 -28.87 -6.49
CA THR A 139 -0.14 -29.52 -5.36
C THR A 139 0.79 -28.53 -4.67
N LYS A 140 1.69 -27.92 -5.45
CA LYS A 140 2.62 -26.91 -4.95
C LYS A 140 1.91 -25.70 -4.33
N PHE A 141 0.83 -25.25 -4.95
CA PHE A 141 0.01 -24.16 -4.39
C PHE A 141 -0.57 -24.54 -3.02
N THR A 142 -1.17 -25.72 -2.90
CA THR A 142 -1.80 -26.20 -1.67
C THR A 142 -0.76 -26.41 -0.55
N GLU A 143 0.41 -26.95 -0.88
CA GLU A 143 1.53 -27.10 0.06
C GLU A 143 1.98 -25.74 0.61
N LEU A 144 2.19 -24.75 -0.25
CA LEU A 144 2.57 -23.39 0.14
C LEU A 144 1.46 -22.73 0.97
N TYR A 145 0.21 -22.85 0.53
CA TYR A 145 -0.94 -22.26 1.20
C TYR A 145 -1.06 -22.72 2.67
N ASN A 146 -0.78 -24.01 2.92
CA ASN A 146 -0.82 -24.62 4.25
C ASN A 146 0.52 -24.55 5.00
N SER A 147 1.56 -23.96 4.39
CA SER A 147 2.90 -23.95 4.96
C SER A 147 2.99 -23.08 6.23
N PHE A 148 3.95 -23.42 7.08
CA PHE A 148 4.32 -22.59 8.24
C PHE A 148 4.79 -21.19 7.82
N ALA A 149 5.47 -21.07 6.68
CA ALA A 149 5.95 -19.81 6.15
C ALA A 149 4.79 -18.85 5.82
N VAL A 150 3.76 -19.31 5.09
CA VAL A 150 2.58 -18.51 4.79
C VAL A 150 1.80 -18.19 6.07
N SER A 151 1.62 -19.15 6.96
CA SER A 151 0.95 -18.92 8.25
C SER A 151 1.68 -17.87 9.11
N THR A 152 3.02 -17.83 9.05
CA THR A 152 3.82 -16.82 9.74
C THR A 152 3.64 -15.42 9.10
N LYS A 153 3.58 -15.33 7.76
CA LYS A 153 3.31 -14.06 7.06
C LYS A 153 1.91 -13.52 7.38
N VAL A 154 0.91 -14.39 7.42
CA VAL A 154 -0.46 -14.03 7.84
C VAL A 154 -0.47 -13.42 9.24
N ARG A 155 0.16 -14.09 10.23
CA ARG A 155 0.25 -13.54 11.60
C ARG A 155 0.97 -12.20 11.64
N LYS A 156 2.10 -12.06 10.93
CA LYS A 156 2.84 -10.79 10.85
C LYS A 156 2.01 -9.67 10.22
N ALA A 157 1.23 -9.97 9.18
CA ALA A 157 0.33 -9.02 8.54
C ALA A 157 -0.75 -8.53 9.52
N THR A 158 -1.36 -9.44 10.29
CA THR A 158 -2.32 -9.07 11.35
C THR A 158 -1.66 -8.21 12.43
N GLN A 159 -0.48 -8.59 12.93
CA GLN A 159 0.25 -7.79 13.91
C GLN A 159 0.60 -6.39 13.39
N LEU A 160 0.96 -6.28 12.12
CA LEU A 160 1.25 -4.99 11.51
C LEU A 160 -0.02 -4.15 11.34
N GLN A 161 -1.13 -4.76 10.89
CA GLN A 161 -2.46 -4.15 10.84
C GLN A 161 -2.84 -3.56 12.20
N ASP A 162 -2.68 -4.32 13.28
CA ASP A 162 -2.97 -3.89 14.66
C ASP A 162 -2.05 -2.75 15.10
N SER A 163 -0.74 -2.84 14.78
CA SER A 163 0.25 -1.82 15.14
C SER A 163 -0.04 -0.47 14.48
N TYR A 164 -0.61 -0.47 13.28
CA TYR A 164 -1.04 0.73 12.58
C TYR A 164 -2.49 1.11 12.90
N GLN A 165 -3.21 0.32 13.70
CA GLN A 165 -4.63 0.52 14.04
C GLN A 165 -5.51 0.65 12.79
N VAL A 166 -5.25 -0.20 11.79
CA VAL A 166 -5.97 -0.17 10.51
C VAL A 166 -7.39 -0.64 10.71
N ASP A 167 -8.36 0.23 10.50
CA ASP A 167 -9.81 -0.01 10.64
C ASP A 167 -10.55 -0.06 9.31
N GLY A 168 -9.86 0.25 8.22
CA GLY A 168 -10.40 0.22 6.85
C GLY A 168 -9.31 0.23 5.79
N VAL A 169 -9.69 -0.19 4.58
CA VAL A 169 -8.78 -0.29 3.43
C VAL A 169 -9.41 0.32 2.17
N PRO A 170 -8.60 0.87 1.23
CA PRO A 170 -7.14 0.94 1.27
C PRO A 170 -6.61 1.97 2.27
N ALA A 171 -5.44 1.67 2.85
CA ALA A 171 -4.75 2.57 3.76
C ALA A 171 -3.23 2.49 3.54
N LEU A 172 -2.50 3.53 3.94
CA LEU A 172 -1.07 3.64 3.75
C LEU A 172 -0.37 3.91 5.09
N GLY A 173 0.70 3.16 5.35
CA GLY A 173 1.61 3.35 6.47
C GLY A 173 2.96 3.86 5.98
N VAL A 174 3.65 4.73 6.72
CA VAL A 174 4.95 5.28 6.33
C VAL A 174 5.94 5.16 7.48
N ALA A 175 7.08 4.56 7.19
CA ALA A 175 8.24 4.46 8.08
C ALA A 175 7.96 3.87 9.46
N GLY A 176 6.92 3.06 9.62
CA GLY A 176 6.50 2.56 10.93
C GLY A 176 5.96 3.63 11.87
N ARG A 177 5.72 4.86 11.41
CA ARG A 177 5.41 6.03 12.26
C ARG A 177 4.12 6.75 11.91
N TYR A 178 3.71 6.71 10.66
CA TYR A 178 2.59 7.51 10.15
C TYR A 178 1.57 6.63 9.43
N PHE A 179 0.32 7.01 9.54
CA PHE A 179 -0.81 6.36 8.90
C PHE A 179 -1.67 7.38 8.16
N THR A 180 -2.10 7.05 6.96
CA THR A 180 -3.11 7.82 6.21
C THR A 180 -4.04 6.90 5.45
N SER A 181 -5.21 7.40 5.07
CA SER A 181 -6.21 6.68 4.31
C SER A 181 -7.05 7.64 3.48
N GLY A 182 -7.87 7.09 2.59
CA GLY A 182 -8.84 7.91 1.85
C GLY A 182 -9.84 8.65 2.74
N SER A 183 -10.16 8.09 3.91
CA SER A 183 -11.05 8.75 4.88
C SER A 183 -10.40 9.97 5.52
N LEU A 184 -9.14 9.88 5.93
CA LEU A 184 -8.38 11.00 6.49
C LEU A 184 -8.07 12.05 5.40
N ALA A 185 -7.47 11.62 4.31
CA ALA A 185 -7.01 12.50 3.25
C ALA A 185 -8.12 12.97 2.29
N LYS A 186 -9.37 12.49 2.45
CA LYS A 186 -10.56 12.79 1.61
C LYS A 186 -10.56 12.08 0.24
N SER A 187 -9.44 11.51 -0.21
CA SER A 187 -9.34 10.63 -1.38
C SER A 187 -8.05 9.83 -1.32
N MET A 188 -7.95 8.72 -2.08
CA MET A 188 -6.71 7.97 -2.18
C MET A 188 -5.64 8.69 -3.00
N GLU A 189 -6.02 9.50 -3.98
CA GLU A 189 -5.08 10.38 -4.69
C GLU A 189 -4.39 11.36 -3.72
N ARG A 190 -5.18 11.99 -2.84
CA ARG A 190 -4.61 12.88 -1.82
C ARG A 190 -3.83 12.10 -0.76
N ALA A 191 -4.22 10.87 -0.43
CA ALA A 191 -3.45 10.00 0.47
C ALA A 191 -2.05 9.69 -0.07
N LEU A 192 -1.88 9.54 -1.39
CA LEU A 192 -0.56 9.42 -2.01
C LEU A 192 0.27 10.70 -1.86
N GLN A 193 -0.33 11.90 -2.03
CA GLN A 193 0.36 13.17 -1.79
C GLN A 193 0.77 13.33 -0.32
N VAL A 194 -0.09 12.92 0.62
CA VAL A 194 0.23 12.84 2.05
C VAL A 194 1.40 11.88 2.28
N THR A 195 1.40 10.73 1.62
CA THR A 195 2.48 9.74 1.72
C THR A 195 3.82 10.31 1.25
N ASP A 196 3.85 11.02 0.12
CA ASP A 196 5.07 11.70 -0.36
C ASP A 196 5.59 12.73 0.65
N TYR A 197 4.70 13.51 1.24
CA TYR A 197 5.03 14.44 2.31
C TYR A 197 5.62 13.72 3.53
N LEU A 198 4.99 12.62 3.99
CA LEU A 198 5.44 11.85 5.15
C LEU A 198 6.78 11.14 4.90
N VAL A 199 7.01 10.65 3.68
CA VAL A 199 8.32 10.14 3.25
C VAL A 199 9.38 11.22 3.37
N ALA A 200 9.11 12.44 2.91
CA ALA A 200 10.03 13.56 3.05
C ALA A 200 10.27 13.95 4.52
N GLN A 201 9.26 13.85 5.39
CA GLN A 201 9.42 14.07 6.84
C GLN A 201 10.27 12.96 7.49
N ALA A 202 10.08 11.69 7.09
CA ALA A 202 10.82 10.55 7.63
C ALA A 202 12.33 10.60 7.29
N LYS A 203 12.72 11.31 6.23
CA LYS A 203 14.12 11.53 5.83
C LYS A 203 14.86 12.57 6.68
N ARG A 204 14.13 13.41 7.41
CA ARG A 204 14.75 14.41 8.25
C ARG A 204 15.30 13.77 9.53
N PRO A 205 16.55 14.06 9.92
CA PRO A 205 17.05 13.64 11.23
C PRO A 205 16.12 14.20 12.33
N ALA A 206 15.90 13.37 13.36
CA ALA A 206 15.11 13.75 14.54
C ALA A 206 15.85 14.82 15.36
#